data_0345ffb6ab34d6993c2e3b81f21c8f10
#
_entry.id   0345ffb6ab34d6993c2e3b81f21c8f10
#
_cell.length_a   1.000
_cell.length_b   1.000
_cell.length_c   1.000
_cell.angle_alpha   90.00
_cell.angle_beta   90.00
_cell.angle_gamma   90.00
#
_symmetry.space_group_name_H-M   'P 1'
#
loop_
_entity.id
_entity.type
_entity.pdbx_description
1 polymer ?
#
loop_
_entity_poly.entity_id
_entity_poly.type
_entity_poly.pdbx_seq_one_letter_code
_entity_poly.pdbx_strand_id
1 'polypeptide(L)'
;RRQRPHRALGPRVCDVDAHIRAACIEQLGTLLQRHPMPFVQDAYLRPLGAALSDPDGGVRLHALRAAQHVCVPAHDTEAHAFVTAHAKRLRDMALYDVELRVRVAAFALLAAANALGALARDDAQALAVHLFDADAQIRVAAAGLVATLVGDAPTDAASAAPLVRLVAQYDAQLTEHQIG
;
A
#
# COMPACT_ATOMS: atom_id res chain seq x y z
N ARG A 1 12.48 -3.01 -36.33
CA ARG A 1 11.64 -3.85 -35.45
C ARG A 1 11.75 -3.28 -34.04
N ARG A 2 10.78 -2.46 -33.61
CA ARG A 2 10.66 -2.02 -32.20
C ARG A 2 10.27 -3.25 -31.39
N GLN A 3 11.17 -3.75 -30.56
CA GLN A 3 10.88 -4.80 -29.60
C GLN A 3 9.79 -4.28 -28.67
N ARG A 4 8.66 -4.97 -28.61
CA ARG A 4 7.58 -4.62 -27.68
C ARG A 4 8.07 -4.92 -26.25
N PRO A 5 8.12 -3.94 -25.34
CA PRO A 5 8.72 -4.08 -23.99
C PRO A 5 8.07 -5.18 -23.15
N HIS A 6 6.84 -5.58 -23.46
CA HIS A 6 6.09 -6.62 -22.75
C HIS A 6 6.69 -8.04 -22.89
N ARG A 7 7.51 -8.32 -23.91
CA ARG A 7 8.10 -9.65 -24.09
C ARG A 7 9.32 -9.89 -23.19
N ALA A 8 9.91 -8.83 -22.64
CA ALA A 8 11.11 -8.91 -21.81
C ALA A 8 10.84 -9.01 -20.31
N LEU A 9 9.70 -8.48 -19.82
CA LEU A 9 9.37 -8.47 -18.39
C LEU A 9 8.80 -9.83 -17.90
N GLY A 10 7.98 -10.50 -18.70
CA GLY A 10 7.24 -11.70 -18.30
C GLY A 10 8.09 -12.83 -17.69
N PRO A 11 9.16 -13.33 -18.35
CA PRO A 11 9.95 -14.44 -17.81
C PRO A 11 10.84 -14.04 -16.61
N ARG A 12 11.29 -12.79 -16.56
CA ARG A 12 12.29 -12.33 -15.58
C ARG A 12 11.70 -11.90 -14.24
N VAL A 13 10.40 -11.67 -14.18
CA VAL A 13 9.70 -11.43 -12.90
C VAL A 13 9.71 -12.67 -12.01
N CYS A 14 9.85 -13.86 -12.61
CA CYS A 14 9.97 -15.14 -11.90
C CYS A 14 11.41 -15.68 -11.88
N ASP A 15 12.43 -14.84 -12.10
CA ASP A 15 13.83 -15.26 -12.07
C ASP A 15 14.22 -15.79 -10.69
N VAL A 16 15.19 -16.71 -10.64
CA VAL A 16 15.72 -17.26 -9.38
C VAL A 16 16.47 -16.18 -8.59
N ASP A 17 17.09 -15.21 -9.28
CA ASP A 17 17.82 -14.11 -8.69
C ASP A 17 16.87 -12.98 -8.28
N ALA A 18 16.85 -12.65 -6.98
CA ALA A 18 16.04 -11.58 -6.41
C ALA A 18 16.38 -10.19 -7.00
N HIS A 19 17.66 -9.93 -7.33
CA HIS A 19 18.06 -8.66 -7.95
C HIS A 19 17.46 -8.49 -9.33
N ILE A 20 17.36 -9.58 -10.11
CA ILE A 20 16.72 -9.54 -11.43
C ILE A 20 15.21 -9.30 -11.28
N ARG A 21 14.55 -10.00 -10.34
CA ARG A 21 13.13 -9.76 -10.05
C ARG A 21 12.87 -8.32 -9.61
N ALA A 22 13.67 -7.81 -8.66
CA ALA A 22 13.55 -6.43 -8.16
C ALA A 22 13.72 -5.41 -9.30
N ALA A 23 14.75 -5.55 -10.14
CA ALA A 23 14.97 -4.67 -11.27
C ALA A 23 13.83 -4.69 -12.29
N CYS A 24 13.21 -5.86 -12.52
CA CYS A 24 12.05 -5.97 -13.41
C CYS A 24 10.83 -5.24 -12.84
N ILE A 25 10.55 -5.38 -11.55
CA ILE A 25 9.43 -4.70 -10.88
C ILE A 25 9.68 -3.19 -10.81
N GLU A 26 10.91 -2.74 -10.55
CA GLU A 26 11.29 -1.33 -10.59
C GLU A 26 11.08 -0.71 -11.97
N GLN A 27 11.49 -1.42 -13.03
CA GLN A 27 11.24 -0.98 -14.40
C GLN A 27 9.74 -0.92 -14.73
N LEU A 28 8.95 -1.88 -14.25
CA LEU A 28 7.50 -1.82 -14.38
C LEU A 28 6.94 -0.58 -13.68
N GLY A 29 7.40 -0.26 -12.47
CA GLY A 29 7.03 0.96 -11.74
C GLY A 29 7.35 2.23 -12.55
N THR A 30 8.54 2.29 -13.16
CA THR A 30 8.95 3.40 -14.03
C THR A 30 8.03 3.53 -15.26
N LEU A 31 7.62 2.42 -15.84
CA LEU A 31 6.71 2.40 -17.00
C LEU A 31 5.30 2.82 -16.60
N LEU A 32 4.79 2.36 -15.46
CA LEU A 32 3.51 2.78 -14.88
C LEU A 32 3.50 4.30 -14.61
N GLN A 33 4.60 4.84 -14.09
CA GLN A 33 4.73 6.26 -13.81
C GLN A 33 4.75 7.12 -15.09
N ARG A 34 5.52 6.70 -16.10
CA ARG A 34 5.75 7.52 -17.30
C ARG A 34 4.73 7.32 -18.41
N HIS A 35 4.21 6.11 -18.53
CA HIS A 35 3.34 5.68 -19.62
C HIS A 35 2.25 4.73 -19.12
N PRO A 36 1.35 5.16 -18.22
CA PRO A 36 0.45 4.26 -17.49
C PRO A 36 -0.46 3.44 -18.42
N MET A 37 -1.08 4.06 -19.41
CA MET A 37 -2.14 3.44 -20.21
C MET A 37 -1.83 2.05 -20.79
N PRO A 38 -0.63 1.76 -21.36
CA PRO A 38 -0.35 0.39 -21.83
C PRO A 38 0.04 -0.58 -20.72
N PHE A 39 0.29 -0.12 -19.48
CA PHE A 39 0.80 -0.94 -18.37
C PHE A 39 -0.20 -1.13 -17.23
N VAL A 40 -1.22 -0.31 -17.11
CA VAL A 40 -2.33 -0.50 -16.18
C VAL A 40 -3.32 -1.51 -16.78
N GLN A 41 -2.89 -2.76 -16.90
CA GLN A 41 -3.63 -3.89 -17.45
C GLN A 41 -3.29 -5.16 -16.67
N ASP A 42 -4.20 -6.11 -16.62
CA ASP A 42 -4.04 -7.39 -15.93
C ASP A 42 -2.72 -8.11 -16.23
N ALA A 43 -2.25 -8.03 -17.47
CA ALA A 43 -0.99 -8.67 -17.88
C ALA A 43 0.23 -8.17 -17.09
N TYR A 44 0.18 -6.94 -16.56
CA TYR A 44 1.24 -6.32 -15.76
C TYR A 44 0.88 -6.23 -14.28
N LEU A 45 -0.40 -6.04 -13.95
CA LEU A 45 -0.85 -5.95 -12.56
C LEU A 45 -0.80 -7.30 -11.84
N ARG A 46 -1.00 -8.44 -12.55
CA ARG A 46 -0.84 -9.78 -11.96
C ARG A 46 0.59 -10.06 -11.48
N PRO A 47 1.66 -9.88 -12.29
CA PRO A 47 3.03 -10.02 -11.79
C PRO A 47 3.36 -9.04 -10.68
N LEU A 48 2.83 -7.82 -10.73
CA LEU A 48 3.00 -6.83 -9.67
C LEU A 48 2.37 -7.31 -8.35
N GLY A 49 1.15 -7.82 -8.40
CA GLY A 49 0.48 -8.40 -7.24
C GLY A 49 1.19 -9.62 -6.67
N ALA A 50 1.72 -10.50 -7.54
CA ALA A 50 2.53 -11.65 -7.11
C ALA A 50 3.81 -11.21 -6.38
N ALA A 51 4.47 -10.14 -6.83
CA ALA A 51 5.68 -9.60 -6.22
C ALA A 51 5.47 -9.03 -4.81
N LEU A 52 4.23 -8.71 -4.41
CA LEU A 52 3.90 -8.36 -3.02
C LEU A 52 4.16 -9.52 -2.04
N SER A 53 4.21 -10.76 -2.52
CA SER A 53 4.46 -11.94 -1.71
C SER A 53 5.85 -12.56 -1.96
N ASP A 54 6.75 -11.82 -2.60
CA ASP A 54 8.12 -12.27 -2.84
C ASP A 54 8.87 -12.53 -1.51
N PRO A 55 9.69 -13.58 -1.41
CA PRO A 55 10.52 -13.82 -0.24
C PRO A 55 11.52 -12.68 0.04
N ASP A 56 11.99 -12.00 -1.00
CA ASP A 56 12.93 -10.89 -0.88
C ASP A 56 12.21 -9.57 -0.58
N GLY A 57 12.64 -8.86 0.47
CA GLY A 57 12.03 -7.59 0.88
C GLY A 57 12.26 -6.44 -0.10
N GLY A 58 13.37 -6.46 -0.84
CA GLY A 58 13.65 -5.48 -1.89
C GLY A 58 12.62 -5.59 -3.03
N VAL A 59 12.29 -6.82 -3.44
CA VAL A 59 11.26 -7.07 -4.47
C VAL A 59 9.89 -6.58 -3.96
N ARG A 60 9.52 -6.92 -2.72
CA ARG A 60 8.27 -6.44 -2.10
C ARG A 60 8.19 -4.92 -2.04
N LEU A 61 9.30 -4.26 -1.67
CA LEU A 61 9.38 -2.80 -1.61
C LEU A 61 9.16 -2.16 -2.99
N HIS A 62 9.82 -2.68 -4.03
CA HIS A 62 9.62 -2.20 -5.39
C HIS A 62 8.19 -2.44 -5.88
N ALA A 63 7.58 -3.56 -5.50
CA ALA A 63 6.18 -3.85 -5.83
C ALA A 63 5.21 -2.83 -5.22
N LEU A 64 5.38 -2.49 -3.94
CA LEU A 64 4.57 -1.46 -3.27
C LEU A 64 4.72 -0.08 -3.93
N ARG A 65 5.95 0.31 -4.24
CA ARG A 65 6.23 1.58 -4.93
C ARG A 65 5.63 1.63 -6.32
N ALA A 66 5.72 0.53 -7.07
CA ALA A 66 5.10 0.44 -8.40
C ALA A 66 3.56 0.50 -8.32
N ALA A 67 2.95 -0.15 -7.31
CA ALA A 67 1.51 -0.12 -7.09
C ALA A 67 0.98 1.28 -6.74
N GLN A 68 1.79 2.16 -6.12
CA GLN A 68 1.41 3.55 -5.89
C GLN A 68 1.12 4.32 -7.18
N HIS A 69 1.75 3.96 -8.30
CA HIS A 69 1.47 4.55 -9.60
C HIS A 69 0.17 4.05 -10.24
N VAL A 70 -0.40 2.96 -9.72
CA VAL A 70 -1.75 2.49 -10.08
C VAL A 70 -2.80 3.22 -9.25
N CYS A 71 -2.53 3.47 -7.96
CA CYS A 71 -3.43 4.12 -7.02
C CYS A 71 -3.45 5.65 -7.22
N VAL A 72 -3.91 6.09 -8.38
CA VAL A 72 -4.09 7.50 -8.73
C VAL A 72 -5.48 7.71 -9.34
N PRO A 73 -6.09 8.92 -9.25
CA PRO A 73 -7.46 9.16 -9.75
C PRO A 73 -7.67 8.80 -11.21
N ALA A 74 -6.63 8.89 -12.04
CA ALA A 74 -6.70 8.54 -13.46
C ALA A 74 -6.94 7.02 -13.72
N HIS A 75 -6.75 6.16 -12.71
CA HIS A 75 -6.84 4.70 -12.79
C HIS A 75 -7.72 4.15 -11.67
N ASP A 76 -8.79 4.86 -11.34
CA ASP A 76 -9.66 4.56 -10.20
C ASP A 76 -10.20 3.12 -10.20
N THR A 77 -10.70 2.66 -11.33
CA THR A 77 -11.23 1.30 -11.50
C THR A 77 -10.17 0.23 -11.27
N GLU A 78 -9.00 0.40 -11.87
CA GLU A 78 -7.87 -0.53 -11.75
C GLU A 78 -7.29 -0.50 -10.34
N ALA A 79 -7.21 0.69 -9.72
CA ALA A 79 -6.81 0.87 -8.33
C ALA A 79 -7.73 0.11 -7.38
N HIS A 80 -9.05 0.26 -7.52
CA HIS A 80 -10.04 -0.48 -6.72
C HIS A 80 -9.90 -1.99 -6.90
N ALA A 81 -9.80 -2.46 -8.14
CA ALA A 81 -9.64 -3.88 -8.43
C ALA A 81 -8.35 -4.44 -7.82
N PHE A 82 -7.23 -3.73 -7.97
CA PHE A 82 -5.94 -4.14 -7.44
C PHE A 82 -5.93 -4.17 -5.91
N VAL A 83 -6.41 -3.10 -5.26
CA VAL A 83 -6.44 -3.01 -3.79
C VAL A 83 -7.37 -4.07 -3.21
N THR A 84 -8.58 -4.25 -3.77
CA THR A 84 -9.52 -5.28 -3.31
C THR A 84 -8.94 -6.68 -3.41
N ALA A 85 -8.27 -7.01 -4.53
CA ALA A 85 -7.65 -8.31 -4.73
C ALA A 85 -6.50 -8.60 -3.75
N HIS A 86 -5.82 -7.55 -3.27
CA HIS A 86 -4.62 -7.67 -2.43
C HIS A 86 -4.79 -7.08 -1.03
N ALA A 87 -5.99 -6.65 -0.62
CA ALA A 87 -6.27 -5.92 0.62
C ALA A 87 -5.68 -6.60 1.86
N LYS A 88 -5.94 -7.91 2.03
CA LYS A 88 -5.38 -8.68 3.14
C LYS A 88 -3.85 -8.66 3.14
N ARG A 89 -3.22 -8.90 1.98
CA ARG A 89 -1.76 -8.93 1.88
C ARG A 89 -1.13 -7.57 2.17
N LEU A 90 -1.72 -6.49 1.65
CA LEU A 90 -1.26 -5.12 1.90
C LEU A 90 -1.33 -4.76 3.38
N ARG A 91 -2.42 -5.14 4.05
CA ARG A 91 -2.57 -4.98 5.49
C ARG A 91 -1.52 -5.79 6.27
N ASP A 92 -1.35 -7.07 5.93
CA ASP A 92 -0.36 -7.93 6.59
C ASP A 92 1.06 -7.38 6.41
N MET A 93 1.40 -6.81 5.24
CA MET A 93 2.69 -6.15 5.01
C MET A 93 2.86 -4.90 5.86
N ALA A 94 1.83 -4.08 6.02
CA ALA A 94 1.89 -2.87 6.85
C ALA A 94 2.13 -3.24 8.34
N LEU A 95 1.51 -4.31 8.81
CA LEU A 95 1.53 -4.70 10.23
C LEU A 95 2.73 -5.58 10.58
N TYR A 96 3.07 -6.54 9.71
CA TYR A 96 3.91 -7.68 10.11
C TYR A 96 5.13 -7.92 9.21
N ASP A 97 5.37 -7.11 8.17
CA ASP A 97 6.57 -7.33 7.37
C ASP A 97 7.83 -7.16 8.21
N VAL A 98 8.79 -8.05 8.01
CA VAL A 98 10.07 -8.04 8.76
C VAL A 98 10.91 -6.80 8.45
N GLU A 99 10.70 -6.20 7.28
CA GLU A 99 11.44 -5.00 6.87
C GLU A 99 10.62 -3.73 7.12
N LEU A 100 11.15 -2.85 7.96
CA LEU A 100 10.53 -1.57 8.29
C LEU A 100 10.19 -0.75 7.04
N ARG A 101 11.09 -0.73 6.03
CA ARG A 101 10.88 0.01 4.78
C ARG A 101 9.66 -0.52 3.99
N VAL A 102 9.42 -1.83 4.05
CA VAL A 102 8.25 -2.45 3.41
C VAL A 102 6.98 -2.06 4.17
N ARG A 103 6.99 -2.09 5.50
CA ARG A 103 5.86 -1.64 6.34
C ARG A 103 5.49 -0.20 6.02
N VAL A 104 6.46 0.72 6.02
CA VAL A 104 6.26 2.14 5.70
C VAL A 104 5.67 2.33 4.29
N ALA A 105 6.21 1.63 3.29
CA ALA A 105 5.71 1.70 1.92
C ALA A 105 4.29 1.13 1.78
N ALA A 106 3.95 0.10 2.56
CA ALA A 106 2.59 -0.47 2.59
C ALA A 106 1.59 0.54 3.18
N PHE A 107 1.92 1.23 4.27
CA PHE A 107 1.10 2.33 4.80
C PHE A 107 0.89 3.45 3.78
N ALA A 108 1.94 3.84 3.05
CA ALA A 108 1.84 4.88 2.04
C ALA A 108 0.92 4.47 0.87
N LEU A 109 0.99 3.20 0.42
CA LEU A 109 0.08 2.67 -0.59
C LEU A 109 -1.37 2.62 -0.09
N LEU A 110 -1.58 2.16 1.16
CA LEU A 110 -2.91 2.08 1.77
C LEU A 110 -3.51 3.47 1.98
N ALA A 111 -2.70 4.50 2.29
CA ALA A 111 -3.15 5.88 2.35
C ALA A 111 -3.62 6.39 0.97
N ALA A 112 -2.85 6.12 -0.09
CA ALA A 112 -3.26 6.46 -1.45
C ALA A 112 -4.55 5.74 -1.86
N ALA A 113 -4.67 4.45 -1.54
CA ALA A 113 -5.87 3.66 -1.79
C ALA A 113 -7.09 4.20 -1.02
N ASN A 114 -6.91 4.62 0.24
CA ASN A 114 -7.98 5.21 1.04
C ASN A 114 -8.44 6.57 0.47
N ALA A 115 -7.52 7.39 -0.02
CA ALA A 115 -7.85 8.67 -0.66
C ALA A 115 -8.72 8.50 -1.92
N LEU A 116 -8.63 7.35 -2.58
CA LEU A 116 -9.49 6.95 -3.71
C LEU A 116 -10.78 6.23 -3.27
N GLY A 117 -10.97 5.97 -1.98
CA GLY A 117 -12.08 5.16 -1.48
C GLY A 117 -11.96 3.66 -1.80
N ALA A 118 -10.77 3.20 -2.22
CA ALA A 118 -10.52 1.81 -2.58
C ALA A 118 -10.21 0.91 -1.36
N LEU A 119 -9.97 1.49 -0.19
CA LEU A 119 -9.75 0.76 1.06
C LEU A 119 -11.03 0.70 1.88
N ALA A 120 -11.36 -0.47 2.43
CA ALA A 120 -12.49 -0.61 3.34
C ALA A 120 -12.28 0.26 4.59
N ARG A 121 -13.35 0.94 5.02
CA ARG A 121 -13.27 1.89 6.16
C ARG A 121 -12.77 1.24 7.45
N ASP A 122 -13.24 0.01 7.73
CA ASP A 122 -12.84 -0.73 8.94
C ASP A 122 -11.35 -1.08 8.91
N ASP A 123 -10.80 -1.46 7.74
CA ASP A 123 -9.37 -1.70 7.58
C ASP A 123 -8.56 -0.41 7.77
N ALA A 124 -9.02 0.71 7.22
CA ALA A 124 -8.36 1.99 7.38
C ALA A 124 -8.36 2.46 8.84
N GLN A 125 -9.46 2.28 9.57
CA GLN A 125 -9.55 2.59 11.00
C GLN A 125 -8.66 1.69 11.86
N ALA A 126 -8.62 0.39 11.58
CA ALA A 126 -7.76 -0.56 12.30
C ALA A 126 -6.27 -0.22 12.13
N LEU A 127 -5.87 0.24 10.94
CA LEU A 127 -4.49 0.66 10.68
C LEU A 127 -4.15 2.02 11.32
N ALA A 128 -5.12 2.89 11.51
CA ALA A 128 -4.92 4.23 12.05
C ALA A 128 -4.44 4.22 13.51
N VAL A 129 -4.67 3.15 14.27
CA VAL A 129 -4.15 2.98 15.64
C VAL A 129 -2.62 3.03 15.70
N HIS A 130 -1.92 2.73 14.59
CA HIS A 130 -0.46 2.82 14.48
C HIS A 130 0.10 4.26 14.47
N LEU A 131 -0.75 5.28 14.61
CA LEU A 131 -0.31 6.62 15.06
C LEU A 131 0.46 6.58 16.38
N PHE A 132 0.20 5.57 17.20
CA PHE A 132 0.82 5.36 18.51
C PHE A 132 1.89 4.24 18.50
N ASP A 133 2.32 3.78 17.32
CA ASP A 133 3.35 2.75 17.17
C ASP A 133 4.66 3.17 17.86
N ALA A 134 5.42 2.20 18.37
CA ALA A 134 6.72 2.45 18.97
C ALA A 134 7.71 3.06 17.97
N ASP A 135 7.65 2.64 16.71
CA ASP A 135 8.54 3.13 15.65
C ASP A 135 8.07 4.46 15.07
N ALA A 136 8.95 5.46 15.06
CA ALA A 136 8.65 6.80 14.57
C ALA A 136 8.31 6.84 13.07
N GLN A 137 8.91 5.98 12.25
CA GLN A 137 8.63 5.95 10.81
C GLN A 137 7.24 5.36 10.55
N ILE A 138 6.81 4.38 11.35
CA ILE A 138 5.44 3.85 11.28
C ILE A 138 4.44 4.90 11.71
N ARG A 139 4.69 5.63 12.82
CA ARG A 139 3.80 6.73 13.25
C ARG A 139 3.60 7.76 12.14
N VAL A 140 4.68 8.18 11.47
CA VAL A 140 4.61 9.15 10.35
C VAL A 140 3.82 8.55 9.17
N ALA A 141 4.04 7.30 8.83
CA ALA A 141 3.33 6.65 7.74
C ALA A 141 1.83 6.46 8.05
N ALA A 142 1.49 6.08 9.29
CA ALA A 142 0.12 5.99 9.77
C ALA A 142 -0.56 7.37 9.81
N ALA A 143 0.17 8.44 10.14
CA ALA A 143 -0.35 9.81 10.08
C ALA A 143 -0.79 10.19 8.66
N GLY A 144 -0.06 9.75 7.64
CA GLY A 144 -0.46 9.91 6.24
C GLY A 144 -1.81 9.24 5.93
N LEU A 145 -2.03 8.02 6.43
CA LEU A 145 -3.31 7.33 6.30
C LEU A 145 -4.43 8.07 7.05
N VAL A 146 -4.18 8.49 8.28
CA VAL A 146 -5.17 9.23 9.08
C VAL A 146 -5.55 10.56 8.43
N ALA A 147 -4.60 11.26 7.83
CA ALA A 147 -4.89 12.48 7.07
C ALA A 147 -5.90 12.21 5.93
N THR A 148 -5.83 11.06 5.27
CA THR A 148 -6.81 10.69 4.23
C THR A 148 -8.18 10.27 4.80
N LEU A 149 -8.24 9.82 6.06
CA LEU A 149 -9.50 9.51 6.75
C LEU A 149 -10.25 10.76 7.20
N VAL A 150 -9.50 11.77 7.64
CA VAL A 150 -10.07 13.05 8.11
C VAL A 150 -10.47 13.91 6.90
N GLY A 151 -9.72 13.83 5.80
CA GLY A 151 -9.96 14.63 4.59
C GLY A 151 -9.78 16.14 4.84
N ASP A 152 -10.24 16.95 3.91
CA ASP A 152 -10.32 18.41 4.03
C ASP A 152 -11.60 18.84 4.80
N ALA A 153 -12.07 18.04 5.74
CA ALA A 153 -13.29 18.33 6.46
C ALA A 153 -13.14 19.61 7.28
N PRO A 154 -14.15 20.50 7.27
CA PRO A 154 -14.14 21.70 8.11
C PRO A 154 -14.00 21.29 9.58
N THR A 155 -13.33 22.13 10.38
CA THR A 155 -12.98 21.92 11.80
C THR A 155 -14.21 21.91 12.74
N ASP A 156 -15.27 21.21 12.38
CA ASP A 156 -16.44 21.02 13.23
C ASP A 156 -16.35 19.71 14.05
N ALA A 157 -17.22 19.53 15.00
CA ALA A 157 -17.25 18.36 15.88
C ALA A 157 -17.47 17.04 15.10
N ALA A 158 -18.08 17.09 13.93
CA ALA A 158 -18.28 15.92 13.07
C ALA A 158 -16.97 15.46 12.43
N SER A 159 -16.06 16.38 12.08
CA SER A 159 -14.73 16.08 11.55
C SER A 159 -13.81 15.45 12.59
N ALA A 160 -13.98 15.78 13.87
CA ALA A 160 -13.21 15.21 14.97
C ALA A 160 -13.63 13.76 15.31
N ALA A 161 -14.83 13.34 14.93
CA ALA A 161 -15.37 12.04 15.30
C ALA A 161 -14.47 10.84 14.92
N PRO A 162 -13.79 10.78 13.74
CA PRO A 162 -12.85 9.71 13.45
C PRO A 162 -11.64 9.68 14.38
N LEU A 163 -11.10 10.84 14.75
CA LEU A 163 -9.96 10.95 15.67
C LEU A 163 -10.36 10.57 17.11
N VAL A 164 -11.53 11.00 17.55
CA VAL A 164 -12.07 10.62 18.88
C VAL A 164 -12.26 9.11 18.96
N ARG A 165 -12.82 8.48 17.92
CA ARG A 165 -12.95 7.03 17.87
C ARG A 165 -11.60 6.33 17.90
N LEU A 166 -10.59 6.85 17.18
CA LEU A 166 -9.25 6.31 17.16
C LEU A 166 -8.60 6.35 18.56
N VAL A 167 -8.72 7.48 19.27
CA VAL A 167 -8.21 7.60 20.64
C VAL A 167 -8.93 6.63 21.57
N ALA A 168 -10.26 6.51 21.48
CA ALA A 168 -11.03 5.58 22.30
C ALA A 168 -10.66 4.10 22.02
N GLN A 169 -10.37 3.75 20.78
CA GLN A 169 -9.87 2.40 20.42
C GLN A 169 -8.50 2.13 21.02
N TYR A 170 -7.61 3.11 20.99
CA TYR A 170 -6.28 2.98 21.58
C TYR A 170 -6.34 2.81 23.11
N ASP A 171 -7.17 3.59 23.79
CA ASP A 171 -7.39 3.44 25.23
C ASP A 171 -7.96 2.06 25.61
N ALA A 172 -8.89 1.55 24.81
CA ALA A 172 -9.45 0.21 25.02
C ALA A 172 -8.37 -0.88 24.89
N GLN A 173 -7.49 -0.78 23.87
CA GLN A 173 -6.38 -1.72 23.67
C GLN A 173 -5.35 -1.68 24.82
N LEU A 174 -5.03 -0.49 25.32
CA LEU A 174 -4.13 -0.34 26.49
C LEU A 174 -4.71 -1.01 27.72
N THR A 175 -6.02 -0.90 27.93
CA THR A 175 -6.70 -1.48 29.09
C THR A 175 -6.70 -3.01 29.02
N GLU A 176 -6.90 -3.60 27.84
CA GLU A 176 -6.84 -5.06 27.64
C GLU A 176 -5.45 -5.63 27.90
N HIS A 177 -4.38 -4.90 27.53
CA HIS A 177 -2.98 -5.35 27.74
C HIS A 177 -2.50 -5.19 29.19
N GLN A 178 -3.19 -4.40 30.03
CA GLN A 178 -2.83 -4.22 31.46
C GLN A 178 -3.50 -5.23 32.38
N ILE A 179 -4.49 -6.00 31.89
CA ILE A 179 -5.27 -6.96 32.69
C ILE A 179 -4.82 -8.42 32.43
N GLY A 180 -3.93 -8.69 31.48
CA GLY A 180 -3.35 -10.01 31.18
C GLY A 180 -1.95 -10.15 31.69
#